data_c0a1d4ad8035f9da003549ab29a5a5d4
#
_entry.id   c0a1d4ad8035f9da003549ab29a5a5d4
#
_cell.length_a   1.000
_cell.length_b   1.000
_cell.length_c   1.000
_cell.angle_alpha   90.00
_cell.angle_beta   90.00
_cell.angle_gamma   90.00
#
_symmetry.space_group_name_H-M   'P 1'
#
loop_
_entity.id
_entity.type
_entity.pdbx_description
1 polymer ?
#
loop_
_entity_poly.entity_id
_entity_poly.type
_entity_poly.pdbx_seq_one_letter_code
_entity_poly.pdbx_strand_id
1 'polypeptide(L)'
;MREYWDLYDKDNRPTGETLARGERMPKDRYHRVVEAWIRTHDGRYILQKRSMKKKNYPGYWSCTACGSVVKGEEPIDAMIREMKEEMGVKLTKEELVLDRIITEFPAHYYIYRIEKELTEKDITLDPAEVDDFIFLDRDEVMDWVETKHMTKLSYYKDFFLGWK
;
A
#
# COMPACT_ATOMS: atom_id res chain seq x y z
N MET A 1 21.01 -5.21 -5.51
CA MET A 1 20.47 -6.58 -5.68
C MET A 1 19.13 -6.50 -6.42
N ARG A 2 18.95 -7.33 -7.43
CA ARG A 2 17.73 -7.30 -8.25
C ARG A 2 16.57 -7.96 -7.50
N GLU A 3 15.43 -7.28 -7.42
CA GLU A 3 14.21 -7.78 -6.80
C GLU A 3 13.43 -8.64 -7.80
N TYR A 4 12.89 -9.75 -7.33
CA TYR A 4 12.05 -10.65 -8.13
C TYR A 4 10.68 -10.79 -7.49
N TRP A 5 9.67 -11.00 -8.34
CA TRP A 5 8.28 -11.24 -7.94
C TRP A 5 7.85 -12.62 -8.40
N ASP A 6 7.08 -13.31 -7.59
CA ASP A 6 6.33 -14.50 -8.04
C ASP A 6 5.15 -14.03 -8.88
N LEU A 7 4.83 -14.78 -9.92
CA LEU A 7 3.70 -14.47 -10.80
C LEU A 7 2.50 -15.38 -10.53
N TYR A 8 1.34 -14.77 -10.66
CA TYR A 8 0.04 -15.38 -10.42
C TYR A 8 -0.84 -15.22 -11.66
N ASP A 9 -1.86 -16.09 -11.80
CA ASP A 9 -2.88 -15.93 -12.83
C ASP A 9 -3.97 -14.92 -12.38
N LYS A 10 -4.97 -14.73 -13.22
CA LYS A 10 -6.09 -13.80 -12.93
C LYS A 10 -6.89 -14.20 -11.69
N ASP A 11 -6.90 -15.47 -11.32
CA ASP A 11 -7.59 -15.99 -10.14
C ASP A 11 -6.68 -16.05 -8.91
N ASN A 12 -5.53 -15.38 -8.99
CA ASN A 12 -4.54 -15.27 -7.91
C ASN A 12 -3.92 -16.60 -7.50
N ARG A 13 -3.81 -17.54 -8.46
CA ARG A 13 -3.15 -18.84 -8.26
C ARG A 13 -1.69 -18.75 -8.70
N PRO A 14 -0.77 -19.38 -7.95
CA PRO A 14 0.64 -19.41 -8.34
C PRO A 14 0.85 -20.06 -9.71
N THR A 15 1.72 -19.48 -10.54
CA THR A 15 2.07 -20.04 -11.85
C THR A 15 3.41 -20.76 -11.83
N GLY A 16 4.23 -20.57 -10.79
CA GLY A 16 5.60 -21.06 -10.75
C GLY A 16 6.59 -20.18 -11.50
N GLU A 17 6.11 -19.15 -12.19
CA GLU A 17 6.94 -18.19 -12.92
C GLU A 17 7.37 -17.03 -12.02
N THR A 18 8.47 -16.37 -12.36
CA THR A 18 8.97 -15.19 -11.69
C THR A 18 9.28 -14.10 -12.69
N LEU A 19 9.29 -12.85 -12.22
CA LEU A 19 9.64 -11.68 -13.03
C LEU A 19 10.57 -10.79 -12.23
N ALA A 20 11.61 -10.27 -12.88
CA ALA A 20 12.47 -9.28 -12.24
C ALA A 20 11.79 -7.89 -12.28
N ARG A 21 11.92 -7.15 -11.20
CA ARG A 21 11.39 -5.78 -11.13
C ARG A 21 11.94 -4.93 -12.26
N GLY A 22 11.05 -4.23 -12.96
CA GLY A 22 11.40 -3.40 -14.10
C GLY A 22 11.24 -4.08 -15.46
N GLU A 23 11.03 -5.40 -15.48
CA GLU A 23 10.67 -6.11 -16.69
C GLU A 23 9.18 -5.94 -16.99
N ARG A 24 8.83 -6.09 -18.26
CA ARG A 24 7.44 -5.99 -18.68
C ARG A 24 6.61 -7.18 -18.18
N MET A 25 5.49 -6.89 -17.51
CA MET A 25 4.56 -7.93 -17.08
C MET A 25 4.01 -8.69 -18.28
N PRO A 26 4.13 -10.03 -18.33
CA PRO A 26 3.49 -10.82 -19.37
C PRO A 26 1.98 -10.69 -19.35
N LYS A 27 1.36 -10.87 -20.50
CA LYS A 27 -0.10 -10.90 -20.62
C LYS A 27 -0.65 -12.02 -19.74
N ASP A 28 -1.80 -11.74 -19.11
CA ASP A 28 -2.50 -12.67 -18.21
C ASP A 28 -1.64 -13.15 -17.02
N ARG A 29 -0.68 -12.33 -16.60
CA ARG A 29 0.13 -12.53 -15.41
C ARG A 29 0.01 -11.33 -14.49
N TYR A 30 0.12 -11.60 -13.20
CA TYR A 30 -0.06 -10.62 -12.14
C TYR A 30 1.01 -10.84 -11.07
N HIS A 31 1.43 -9.77 -10.42
CA HIS A 31 2.18 -9.89 -9.18
C HIS A 31 1.28 -9.46 -8.01
N ARG A 32 1.77 -9.53 -6.79
CA ARG A 32 1.01 -9.09 -5.61
C ARG A 32 1.56 -7.78 -5.09
N VAL A 33 0.66 -6.89 -4.75
CA VAL A 33 0.96 -5.59 -4.14
C VAL A 33 0.18 -5.49 -2.84
N VAL A 34 0.76 -4.90 -1.82
CA VAL A 34 0.12 -4.66 -0.53
C VAL A 34 -0.05 -3.17 -0.30
N GLU A 35 -1.19 -2.80 0.28
CA GLU A 35 -1.49 -1.44 0.71
C GLU A 35 -2.12 -1.49 2.09
N ALA A 36 -1.76 -0.55 2.95
CA ALA A 36 -2.37 -0.44 4.26
C ALA A 36 -2.70 1.00 4.62
N TRP A 37 -3.80 1.14 5.35
CA TRP A 37 -4.26 2.39 5.91
C TRP A 37 -4.24 2.26 7.43
N ILE A 38 -3.54 3.15 8.10
CA ILE A 38 -3.60 3.27 9.56
C ILE A 38 -4.65 4.33 9.91
N ARG A 39 -5.57 3.95 10.79
CA ARG A 39 -6.50 4.88 11.43
C ARG A 39 -6.14 4.99 12.91
N THR A 40 -6.01 6.22 13.38
CA THR A 40 -5.77 6.52 14.78
C THR A 40 -7.09 6.43 15.59
N HIS A 41 -6.99 6.37 16.91
CA HIS A 41 -8.17 6.24 17.78
C HIS A 41 -9.12 7.43 17.68
N ASP A 42 -8.63 8.61 17.31
CA ASP A 42 -9.45 9.79 17.08
C ASP A 42 -10.08 9.85 15.67
N GLY A 43 -9.95 8.78 14.91
CA GLY A 43 -10.59 8.63 13.59
C GLY A 43 -9.86 9.24 12.42
N ARG A 44 -8.59 9.60 12.56
CA ARG A 44 -7.79 10.13 11.46
C ARG A 44 -7.04 9.03 10.74
N TYR A 45 -6.90 9.19 9.45
CA TYR A 45 -6.14 8.29 8.57
C TYR A 45 -4.79 8.92 8.26
N ILE A 46 -3.76 8.08 8.17
CA ILE A 46 -2.41 8.53 7.84
C ILE A 46 -2.16 8.26 6.36
N LEU A 47 -1.82 9.32 5.61
CA LEU A 47 -1.45 9.24 4.20
C LEU A 47 0.03 9.55 4.04
N GLN A 48 0.66 8.94 3.04
CA GLN A 48 2.02 9.29 2.64
C GLN A 48 2.02 10.05 1.30
N LYS A 49 2.98 10.95 1.15
CA LYS A 49 3.30 11.57 -0.13
C LYS A 49 4.50 10.83 -0.73
N ARG A 50 4.29 10.22 -1.87
CA ARG A 50 5.33 9.47 -2.58
C ARG A 50 6.48 10.41 -2.95
N SER A 51 7.71 9.94 -2.78
CA SER A 51 8.90 10.71 -3.17
C SER A 51 8.85 11.13 -4.64
N MET A 52 9.32 12.35 -4.92
CA MET A 52 9.50 12.82 -6.29
C MET A 52 10.53 11.99 -7.07
N LYS A 53 11.34 11.19 -6.38
CA LYS A 53 12.32 10.26 -6.97
C LYS A 53 11.69 8.98 -7.52
N LYS A 54 10.43 8.70 -7.16
CA LYS A 54 9.73 7.49 -7.61
C LYS A 54 9.40 7.57 -9.09
N LYS A 55 9.56 6.45 -9.80
CA LYS A 55 9.24 6.36 -11.23
C LYS A 55 7.73 6.45 -11.47
N ASN A 56 6.95 5.81 -10.63
CA ASN A 56 5.49 5.77 -10.75
C ASN A 56 4.85 6.70 -9.73
N TYR A 57 3.96 7.58 -10.21
CA TYR A 57 3.22 8.54 -9.38
C TYR A 57 4.10 9.38 -8.44
N PRO A 58 5.18 10.03 -8.95
CA PRO A 58 6.02 10.88 -8.09
C PRO A 58 5.21 12.04 -7.51
N GLY A 59 5.34 12.26 -6.20
CA GLY A 59 4.67 13.33 -5.50
C GLY A 59 3.18 13.13 -5.23
N TYR A 60 2.61 11.98 -5.61
CA TYR A 60 1.21 11.67 -5.33
C TYR A 60 1.02 11.24 -3.87
N TRP A 61 -0.12 11.60 -3.32
CA TRP A 61 -0.56 11.09 -2.02
C TRP A 61 -1.20 9.72 -2.18
N SER A 62 -1.03 8.87 -1.19
CA SER A 62 -1.56 7.51 -1.20
C SER A 62 -1.80 6.99 0.22
N CYS A 63 -2.12 5.70 0.34
CA CYS A 63 -2.28 5.01 1.62
C CYS A 63 -1.05 5.19 2.52
N THR A 64 -1.14 4.72 3.76
CA THR A 64 -0.05 4.89 4.74
C THR A 64 1.24 4.25 4.26
N ALA A 65 1.18 3.04 3.72
CA ALA A 65 2.32 2.37 3.10
C ALA A 65 1.85 1.37 2.05
N CYS A 66 2.69 1.15 1.04
CA CYS A 66 2.41 0.19 -0.03
C CYS A 66 3.70 -0.34 -0.65
N GLY A 67 3.62 -1.50 -1.27
CA GLY A 67 4.75 -2.05 -1.99
C GLY A 67 4.47 -3.40 -2.61
N SER A 68 5.44 -3.91 -3.35
CA SER A 68 5.33 -5.20 -4.01
C SER A 68 5.75 -6.33 -3.07
N VAL A 69 5.01 -7.43 -3.14
CA VAL A 69 5.40 -8.68 -2.46
C VAL A 69 6.55 -9.30 -3.25
N VAL A 70 7.68 -9.54 -2.59
CA VAL A 70 8.84 -10.13 -3.25
C VAL A 70 8.73 -11.65 -3.29
N LYS A 71 9.52 -12.27 -4.17
CA LYS A 71 9.56 -13.73 -4.34
C LYS A 71 9.69 -14.44 -2.99
N GLY A 72 8.79 -15.40 -2.75
CA GLY A 72 8.80 -16.24 -1.54
C GLY A 72 8.19 -15.58 -0.30
N GLU A 73 7.76 -14.32 -0.40
CA GLU A 73 7.17 -13.58 0.72
C GLU A 73 5.65 -13.71 0.73
N GLU A 74 5.05 -13.76 1.91
CA GLU A 74 3.60 -13.69 2.05
C GLU A 74 3.15 -12.22 2.07
N PRO A 75 1.93 -11.90 1.59
CA PRO A 75 1.44 -10.51 1.58
C PRO A 75 1.49 -9.81 2.94
N ILE A 76 1.12 -10.50 4.01
CA ILE A 76 1.13 -9.90 5.36
C ILE A 76 2.55 -9.53 5.81
N ASP A 77 3.53 -10.37 5.49
CA ASP A 77 4.93 -10.10 5.82
C ASP A 77 5.48 -8.94 4.98
N ALA A 78 5.09 -8.86 3.71
CA ALA A 78 5.41 -7.73 2.85
C ALA A 78 4.86 -6.42 3.41
N MET A 79 3.62 -6.43 3.90
CA MET A 79 3.02 -5.22 4.48
C MET A 79 3.76 -4.76 5.72
N ILE A 80 4.14 -5.68 6.59
CA ILE A 80 4.92 -5.37 7.80
C ILE A 80 6.28 -4.75 7.41
N ARG A 81 6.95 -5.34 6.42
CA ARG A 81 8.23 -4.86 5.91
C ARG A 81 8.11 -3.46 5.30
N GLU A 82 7.15 -3.26 4.40
CA GLU A 82 6.96 -1.97 3.71
C GLU A 82 6.62 -0.84 4.69
N MET A 83 5.76 -1.10 5.67
CA MET A 83 5.40 -0.11 6.69
C MET A 83 6.62 0.32 7.49
N LYS A 84 7.48 -0.61 7.86
CA LYS A 84 8.71 -0.31 8.58
C LYS A 84 9.70 0.46 7.71
N GLU A 85 9.87 0.05 6.46
CA GLU A 85 10.80 0.70 5.53
C GLU A 85 10.37 2.13 5.17
N GLU A 86 9.11 2.31 4.85
CA GLU A 86 8.60 3.60 4.34
C GLU A 86 8.29 4.60 5.46
N MET A 87 7.67 4.14 6.54
CA MET A 87 7.12 5.00 7.60
C MET A 87 7.81 4.82 8.96
N GLY A 88 8.72 3.86 9.10
CA GLY A 88 9.37 3.55 10.37
C GLY A 88 8.44 2.97 11.44
N VAL A 89 7.27 2.50 11.06
CA VAL A 89 6.27 1.96 11.98
C VAL A 89 6.35 0.44 12.02
N LYS A 90 6.52 -0.10 13.23
CA LYS A 90 6.55 -1.55 13.44
C LYS A 90 5.14 -2.08 13.66
N LEU A 91 4.79 -3.14 12.93
CA LEU A 91 3.50 -3.82 13.04
C LEU A 91 3.68 -5.27 13.43
N THR A 92 2.67 -5.82 14.08
CA THR A 92 2.52 -7.27 14.30
C THR A 92 1.44 -7.79 13.35
N LYS A 93 1.45 -9.09 13.09
CA LYS A 93 0.42 -9.72 12.21
C LYS A 93 -0.99 -9.51 12.73
N GLU A 94 -1.16 -9.51 14.04
CA GLU A 94 -2.45 -9.34 14.71
C GLU A 94 -3.07 -7.95 14.48
N GLU A 95 -2.25 -6.94 14.22
CA GLU A 95 -2.72 -5.59 13.94
C GLU A 95 -3.27 -5.42 12.52
N LEU A 96 -2.95 -6.34 11.60
CA LEU A 96 -3.38 -6.24 10.20
C LEU A 96 -4.67 -7.01 9.97
N VAL A 97 -5.69 -6.29 9.49
CA VAL A 97 -6.96 -6.88 9.07
C VAL A 97 -7.06 -6.77 7.55
N LEU A 98 -7.08 -7.91 6.87
CA LEU A 98 -7.29 -7.91 5.42
C LEU A 98 -8.73 -7.49 5.12
N ASP A 99 -8.89 -6.34 4.46
CA ASP A 99 -10.20 -5.82 4.10
C ASP A 99 -10.70 -6.46 2.80
N ARG A 100 -9.85 -6.48 1.77
CA ARG A 100 -10.20 -7.02 0.45
C ARG A 100 -8.97 -7.29 -0.41
N ILE A 101 -9.18 -8.06 -1.46
CA ILE A 101 -8.21 -8.26 -2.53
C ILE A 101 -8.86 -7.73 -3.80
N ILE A 102 -8.15 -6.86 -4.52
CA ILE A 102 -8.63 -6.27 -5.78
C ILE A 102 -7.68 -6.69 -6.89
N THR A 103 -8.25 -7.16 -7.99
CA THR A 103 -7.47 -7.52 -9.18
C THR A 103 -7.63 -6.43 -10.23
N GLU A 104 -6.54 -5.70 -10.46
CA GLU A 104 -6.43 -4.71 -11.53
C GLU A 104 -5.05 -4.91 -12.18
N PHE A 105 -5.02 -5.34 -13.45
CA PHE A 105 -3.74 -5.60 -14.13
C PHE A 105 -2.77 -4.43 -13.92
N PRO A 106 -1.52 -4.67 -13.53
CA PRO A 106 -0.81 -5.95 -13.51
C PRO A 106 -0.73 -6.63 -12.12
N ALA A 107 -1.65 -6.34 -11.19
CA ALA A 107 -1.50 -6.82 -9.83
C ALA A 107 -2.80 -7.30 -9.17
N HIS A 108 -2.60 -8.13 -8.14
CA HIS A 108 -3.58 -8.42 -7.11
C HIS A 108 -3.20 -7.57 -5.90
N TYR A 109 -4.08 -6.64 -5.51
CA TYR A 109 -3.86 -5.69 -4.41
C TYR A 109 -4.49 -6.22 -3.15
N TYR A 110 -3.67 -6.43 -2.13
CA TYR A 110 -4.10 -6.84 -0.77
C TYR A 110 -4.21 -5.58 0.07
N ILE A 111 -5.44 -5.22 0.45
CA ILE A 111 -5.74 -3.98 1.15
C ILE A 111 -5.99 -4.28 2.62
N TYR A 112 -5.15 -3.72 3.50
CA TYR A 112 -5.20 -3.93 4.93
C TYR A 112 -5.70 -2.70 5.67
N ARG A 113 -6.49 -2.93 6.73
CA ARG A 113 -6.89 -1.94 7.71
C ARG A 113 -6.09 -2.15 8.99
N ILE A 114 -5.62 -1.07 9.58
CA ILE A 114 -4.86 -1.09 10.83
C ILE A 114 -5.40 0.00 11.74
N GLU A 115 -5.80 -0.36 12.94
CA GLU A 115 -6.13 0.61 13.98
C GLU A 115 -4.94 0.68 14.95
N LYS A 116 -4.32 1.83 15.03
CA LYS A 116 -3.11 2.00 15.85
C LYS A 116 -2.97 3.44 16.29
N GLU A 117 -2.75 3.64 17.59
CA GLU A 117 -2.46 4.98 18.08
C GLU A 117 -1.04 5.37 17.73
N LEU A 118 -0.93 6.41 16.91
CA LEU A 118 0.33 6.98 16.49
C LEU A 118 0.25 8.50 16.52
N THR A 119 1.36 9.11 16.83
CA THR A 119 1.58 10.55 16.66
C THR A 119 2.64 10.79 15.60
N GLU A 120 2.84 12.02 15.19
CA GLU A 120 3.89 12.41 14.24
C GLU A 120 5.28 11.95 14.69
N LYS A 121 5.50 11.85 16.00
CA LYS A 121 6.81 11.44 16.58
C LYS A 121 7.11 9.96 16.36
N ASP A 122 6.09 9.15 16.08
CA ASP A 122 6.24 7.71 15.85
C ASP A 122 6.61 7.38 14.41
N ILE A 123 6.63 8.38 13.53
CA ILE A 123 6.86 8.20 12.10
C ILE A 123 8.25 8.68 11.72
N THR A 124 8.99 7.81 11.03
CA THR A 124 10.31 8.12 10.48
C THR A 124 10.32 7.75 9.00
N LEU A 125 10.33 8.75 8.13
CA LEU A 125 10.25 8.55 6.69
C LEU A 125 11.60 8.10 6.10
N ASP A 126 11.53 7.20 5.11
CA ASP A 126 12.65 6.95 4.22
C ASP A 126 12.58 7.98 3.07
N PRO A 127 13.52 8.93 2.99
CA PRO A 127 13.47 9.99 1.97
C PRO A 127 13.63 9.50 0.53
N ALA A 128 14.07 8.26 0.32
CA ALA A 128 14.10 7.65 -1.01
C ALA A 128 12.71 7.24 -1.48
N GLU A 129 11.79 6.98 -0.55
CA GLU A 129 10.47 6.43 -0.82
C GLU A 129 9.34 7.42 -0.57
N VAL A 130 9.45 8.23 0.50
CA VAL A 130 8.38 9.07 1.01
C VAL A 130 8.90 10.47 1.33
N ASP A 131 8.24 11.49 0.80
CA ASP A 131 8.61 12.90 1.04
C ASP A 131 7.88 13.51 2.23
N ASP A 132 6.64 13.08 2.51
CA ASP A 132 5.81 13.69 3.56
C ASP A 132 4.71 12.73 4.01
N PHE A 133 4.05 13.07 5.10
CA PHE A 133 2.85 12.37 5.58
C PHE A 133 1.87 13.39 6.18
N ILE A 134 0.60 12.98 6.27
CA ILE A 134 -0.45 13.82 6.84
C ILE A 134 -1.51 12.96 7.52
N PHE A 135 -2.11 13.50 8.57
CA PHE A 135 -3.26 12.90 9.27
C PHE A 135 -4.51 13.64 8.83
N LEU A 136 -5.45 12.92 8.24
CA LEU A 136 -6.72 13.48 7.73
C LEU A 136 -7.90 12.71 8.32
N ASP A 137 -8.98 13.41 8.61
CA ASP A 137 -10.24 12.75 8.96
C ASP A 137 -10.90 12.15 7.70
N ARG A 138 -12.01 11.44 7.88
CA ARG A 138 -12.69 10.76 6.77
C ARG A 138 -13.14 11.73 5.68
N ASP A 139 -13.75 12.85 6.06
CA ASP A 139 -14.27 13.81 5.09
C ASP A 139 -13.15 14.46 4.30
N GLU A 140 -12.04 14.76 4.96
CA GLU A 140 -10.84 15.29 4.31
C GLU A 140 -10.25 14.31 3.33
N VAL A 141 -10.14 13.00 3.69
CA VAL A 141 -9.65 11.96 2.78
C VAL A 141 -10.55 11.86 1.56
N MET A 142 -11.88 11.84 1.76
CA MET A 142 -12.83 11.75 0.67
C MET A 142 -12.73 12.95 -0.29
N ASP A 143 -12.53 14.14 0.26
CA ASP A 143 -12.28 15.35 -0.54
C ASP A 143 -10.96 15.23 -1.33
N TRP A 144 -9.91 14.73 -0.70
CA TRP A 144 -8.61 14.54 -1.35
C TRP A 144 -8.64 13.52 -2.48
N VAL A 145 -9.44 12.45 -2.35
CA VAL A 145 -9.66 11.49 -3.44
C VAL A 145 -10.19 12.19 -4.69
N GLU A 146 -11.09 13.17 -4.52
CA GLU A 146 -11.73 13.86 -5.63
C GLU A 146 -10.89 15.04 -6.18
N THR A 147 -10.14 15.76 -5.33
CA THR A 147 -9.56 17.07 -5.66
C THR A 147 -8.04 17.13 -5.67
N LYS A 148 -7.35 16.15 -5.12
CA LYS A 148 -5.89 16.16 -4.97
C LYS A 148 -5.21 15.11 -5.84
N HIS A 149 -3.88 15.19 -5.89
CA HIS A 149 -3.04 14.22 -6.59
C HIS A 149 -2.88 12.95 -5.74
N MET A 150 -3.93 12.17 -5.69
CA MET A 150 -3.87 10.84 -5.06
C MET A 150 -3.76 9.74 -6.11
N THR A 151 -3.02 8.69 -5.78
CA THR A 151 -3.05 7.46 -6.58
C THR A 151 -4.48 6.95 -6.64
N LYS A 152 -4.96 6.62 -7.85
CA LYS A 152 -6.37 6.25 -8.04
C LYS A 152 -6.52 4.75 -8.07
N LEU A 153 -7.26 4.23 -7.10
CA LEU A 153 -7.74 2.87 -7.09
C LEU A 153 -9.25 2.89 -6.86
N SER A 154 -9.93 1.94 -7.44
CA SER A 154 -11.40 1.88 -7.46
C SER A 154 -12.05 1.71 -6.09
N TYR A 155 -11.28 1.26 -5.08
CA TYR A 155 -11.82 0.87 -3.79
C TYR A 155 -11.99 2.00 -2.77
N TYR A 156 -11.43 3.19 -2.98
CA TYR A 156 -11.34 4.23 -1.96
C TYR A 156 -12.69 4.58 -1.33
N LYS A 157 -13.69 4.86 -2.13
CA LYS A 157 -14.99 5.29 -1.62
C LYS A 157 -15.63 4.25 -0.69
N ASP A 158 -15.77 3.04 -1.18
CA ASP A 158 -16.40 1.95 -0.43
C ASP A 158 -15.60 1.57 0.80
N PHE A 159 -14.28 1.65 0.71
CA PHE A 159 -13.36 1.35 1.80
C PHE A 159 -13.58 2.29 2.99
N PHE A 160 -13.55 3.60 2.75
CA PHE A 160 -13.71 4.57 3.85
C PHE A 160 -15.12 4.61 4.41
N LEU A 161 -16.14 4.48 3.57
CA LEU A 161 -17.53 4.43 4.04
C LEU A 161 -17.83 3.15 4.82
N GLY A 162 -17.20 2.05 4.48
CA GLY A 162 -17.34 0.76 5.14
C GLY A 162 -16.54 0.60 6.43
N TRP A 163 -15.56 1.43 6.66
CA TRP A 163 -14.71 1.35 7.86
C TRP A 163 -15.33 2.15 9.00
N LYS A 164 -16.14 1.49 9.76
CA LYS A 164 -16.88 2.10 10.89
C LYS A 164 -16.08 2.09 12.18
#